data_c28b2a80db311e80bbff932c9bc181b1
#
_entry.id   c28b2a80db311e80bbff932c9bc181b1
#
_cell.length_a   1.000
_cell.length_b   1.000
_cell.length_c   1.000
_cell.angle_alpha   90.00
_cell.angle_beta   90.00
_cell.angle_gamma   90.00
#
_symmetry.space_group_name_H-M   'P 1'
#
loop_
_entity.id
_entity.type
_entity.pdbx_description
1 polymer ?
#
loop_
_entity_poly.entity_id
_entity_poly.type
_entity_poly.pdbx_seq_one_letter_code
_entity_poly.pdbx_strand_id
1 'polypeptide(L)'
;MRQYLDLLQDVLDNGTERDDRTGVGTIAVFGRQIRFNMANGFPAVTTKALAWKAVVSELLFFCAGSSNVRRLAEIKNDNKSYEKLTEKEKFTIWNDNYECQAKALGYNNGFLGKIYGFQWRKLHHIDFSRCEIVDDYQYVDTYQKESFEKKNVVLNDKHCGEVYETKSGKLKIIKKISPKDNYSGHVYYEVQFEDTNFSCEARYDAIKNGNIKDPFKENVFGVGYFGQGVYYDKESFAYKKIKNLWNHMMSRCYNKSDRHYSAYGENGVVVCKRWHNFSNFCGDLELIYGFYEWMTTCDYELDKDMFGGKVYSPETCVFIPKKYNGRLSVKTVYKCNNNIYIGLKHLAEELGISYHKLNDHFYKKPKKEYSNIEQIVVPKGQHVRYKLTVCDQLGQVVNEIKNNQTSRRLVVSAWNPVDLPTMALPPCHYAFQFYVDGDKLSLMYQMRSNDLFLGCPFNIASYALLLHIVARITNKIPHELIASLGDCHIYKNHIEQVKEQLSRTPHKLPQLELPTNADYSNIDSFLKSVKTSDFKLLNYEHDGKLTAPMAV
;
A
#
# COMPACT_ATOMS: atom_id res chain seq x y z
N MET A 1 15.56 27.76 9.58
CA MET A 1 14.22 27.92 8.92
C MET A 1 13.98 29.30 8.31
N ARG A 2 15.01 30.17 8.27
CA ARG A 2 14.87 31.54 7.70
C ARG A 2 14.38 31.50 6.24
N GLN A 3 14.96 30.63 5.42
CA GLN A 3 14.60 30.46 3.99
C GLN A 3 13.11 30.21 3.76
N TYR A 4 12.47 29.46 4.68
CA TYR A 4 11.04 29.21 4.62
C TYR A 4 10.21 30.45 4.99
N LEU A 5 10.64 31.23 6.00
CA LEU A 5 9.97 32.47 6.36
C LEU A 5 10.14 33.53 5.27
N ASP A 6 11.33 33.63 4.66
CA ASP A 6 11.59 34.52 3.55
C ASP A 6 10.67 34.20 2.35
N LEU A 7 10.40 32.89 2.10
CA LEU A 7 9.44 32.48 1.07
C LEU A 7 8.00 32.86 1.40
N LEU A 8 7.57 32.74 2.67
CA LEU A 8 6.25 33.20 3.08
C LEU A 8 6.08 34.70 2.87
N GLN A 9 7.11 35.50 3.22
CA GLN A 9 7.13 36.96 3.02
C GLN A 9 7.10 37.30 1.53
N ASP A 10 7.92 36.64 0.70
CA ASP A 10 7.95 36.84 -0.75
C ASP A 10 6.56 36.66 -1.39
N VAL A 11 5.80 35.64 -0.96
CA VAL A 11 4.45 35.42 -1.49
C VAL A 11 3.48 36.50 -1.05
N LEU A 12 3.57 37.01 0.19
CA LEU A 12 2.72 38.11 0.64
C LEU A 12 3.05 39.42 -0.11
N ASP A 13 4.33 39.67 -0.41
CA ASP A 13 4.79 40.93 -1.02
C ASP A 13 4.61 40.95 -2.54
N ASN A 14 4.86 39.81 -3.21
CA ASN A 14 4.99 39.70 -4.66
C ASN A 14 3.95 38.77 -5.31
N GLY A 15 3.07 38.15 -4.51
CA GLY A 15 2.11 37.18 -5.01
C GLY A 15 0.93 37.83 -5.71
N THR A 16 0.37 37.11 -6.68
CA THR A 16 -0.86 37.48 -7.39
C THR A 16 -2.05 36.73 -6.82
N GLU A 17 -3.15 37.41 -6.61
CA GLU A 17 -4.41 36.78 -6.19
C GLU A 17 -4.96 35.87 -7.31
N ARG A 18 -5.44 34.70 -6.93
CA ARG A 18 -6.02 33.71 -7.85
C ARG A 18 -7.20 33.01 -7.19
N ASP A 19 -8.20 32.73 -7.98
CA ASP A 19 -9.25 31.79 -7.59
C ASP A 19 -8.71 30.36 -7.62
N ASP A 20 -9.25 29.51 -6.79
CA ASP A 20 -8.86 28.10 -6.71
C ASP A 20 -10.10 27.18 -6.67
N ARG A 21 -9.85 25.87 -6.83
CA ARG A 21 -10.91 24.85 -6.84
C ARG A 21 -11.73 24.81 -5.55
N THR A 22 -11.16 25.20 -4.42
CA THR A 22 -11.83 25.16 -3.12
C THR A 22 -12.74 26.36 -2.87
N GLY A 23 -12.68 27.40 -3.71
CA GLY A 23 -13.41 28.66 -3.56
C GLY A 23 -12.88 29.59 -2.47
N VAL A 24 -11.78 29.22 -1.79
CA VAL A 24 -11.13 30.07 -0.77
C VAL A 24 -10.32 31.18 -1.41
N GLY A 25 -9.70 30.91 -2.54
CA GLY A 25 -8.74 31.78 -3.21
C GLY A 25 -7.35 31.75 -2.57
N THR A 26 -6.35 32.11 -3.34
CA THR A 26 -4.94 32.09 -2.94
C THR A 26 -4.21 33.37 -3.34
N ILE A 27 -3.07 33.65 -2.68
CA ILE A 27 -2.02 34.54 -3.17
C ILE A 27 -0.85 33.64 -3.55
N ALA A 28 -0.31 33.77 -4.76
CA ALA A 28 0.67 32.84 -5.30
C ALA A 28 1.80 33.50 -6.08
N VAL A 29 2.99 32.90 -6.02
CA VAL A 29 4.13 33.16 -6.91
C VAL A 29 4.50 31.86 -7.62
N PHE A 30 5.12 31.95 -8.79
CA PHE A 30 5.54 30.78 -9.56
C PHE A 30 7.06 30.63 -9.61
N GLY A 31 7.55 29.41 -9.36
CA GLY A 31 8.95 29.06 -9.52
C GLY A 31 9.85 29.63 -8.40
N ARG A 32 9.96 28.90 -7.28
CA ARG A 32 10.90 29.24 -6.19
C ARG A 32 11.74 28.02 -5.81
N GLN A 33 12.91 28.29 -5.25
CA GLN A 33 13.80 27.25 -4.73
C GLN A 33 14.34 27.67 -3.37
N ILE A 34 14.28 26.77 -2.39
CA ILE A 34 14.88 26.94 -1.07
C ILE A 34 15.81 25.76 -0.75
N ARG A 35 16.88 26.03 0.03
CA ARG A 35 17.93 25.06 0.35
C ARG A 35 18.16 24.98 1.85
N PHE A 36 18.42 23.76 2.33
CA PHE A 36 18.76 23.48 3.73
C PHE A 36 20.02 22.62 3.78
N ASN A 37 21.03 23.07 4.50
CA ASN A 37 22.22 22.27 4.79
C ASN A 37 21.97 21.45 6.05
N MET A 38 22.06 20.12 5.96
CA MET A 38 21.80 19.20 7.06
C MET A 38 22.82 19.31 8.21
N ALA A 39 24.01 19.87 7.95
CA ALA A 39 24.98 20.16 8.99
C ALA A 39 24.50 21.24 10.00
N ASN A 40 23.55 22.09 9.61
CA ASN A 40 22.96 23.11 10.48
C ASN A 40 21.87 22.57 11.42
N GLY A 41 21.54 21.29 11.33
CA GLY A 41 20.45 20.62 12.04
C GLY A 41 19.32 20.19 11.11
N PHE A 42 18.36 19.46 11.67
CA PHE A 42 17.19 18.96 10.92
C PHE A 42 16.20 20.11 10.64
N PRO A 43 15.75 20.32 9.39
CA PRO A 43 14.95 21.48 9.00
C PRO A 43 13.46 21.33 9.39
N ALA A 44 13.18 21.11 10.66
CA ALA A 44 11.84 21.21 11.22
C ALA A 44 11.48 22.67 11.46
N VAL A 45 10.23 23.06 11.13
CA VAL A 45 9.73 24.39 11.45
C VAL A 45 9.73 24.60 12.97
N THR A 46 10.22 25.77 13.42
CA THR A 46 10.33 26.12 14.85
C THR A 46 9.42 27.27 15.27
N THR A 47 8.98 28.09 14.31
CA THR A 47 8.02 29.19 14.55
C THR A 47 6.57 28.70 14.74
N LYS A 48 6.32 27.42 14.59
CA LYS A 48 5.09 26.72 14.99
C LYS A 48 5.41 25.23 15.23
N ALA A 49 4.53 24.56 15.98
CA ALA A 49 4.66 23.12 16.21
C ALA A 49 4.50 22.31 14.91
N LEU A 50 5.44 21.42 14.62
CA LEU A 50 5.34 20.43 13.56
C LEU A 50 4.70 19.15 14.11
N ALA A 51 3.73 18.60 13.41
CA ALA A 51 3.12 17.30 13.77
C ALA A 51 4.06 16.14 13.39
N TRP A 52 5.19 16.00 14.12
CA TRP A 52 6.29 15.10 13.81
C TRP A 52 5.85 13.65 13.58
N LYS A 53 4.97 13.14 14.45
CA LYS A 53 4.42 11.79 14.33
C LYS A 53 3.71 11.57 12.98
N ALA A 54 3.02 12.58 12.47
CA ALA A 54 2.36 12.51 11.17
C ALA A 54 3.37 12.54 10.00
N VAL A 55 4.41 13.38 10.09
CA VAL A 55 5.50 13.42 9.10
C VAL A 55 6.17 12.05 8.97
N VAL A 56 6.57 11.45 10.09
CA VAL A 56 7.22 10.13 10.09
C VAL A 56 6.31 9.06 9.52
N SER A 57 5.06 8.98 10.02
CA SER A 57 4.13 7.93 9.60
C SER A 57 3.75 8.03 8.12
N GLU A 58 3.59 9.23 7.58
CA GLU A 58 3.31 9.44 6.16
C GLU A 58 4.49 9.03 5.28
N LEU A 59 5.72 9.41 5.65
CA LEU A 59 6.89 9.00 4.90
C LEU A 59 7.07 7.47 4.90
N LEU A 60 6.94 6.82 6.06
CA LEU A 60 7.00 5.35 6.14
C LEU A 60 5.90 4.69 5.31
N PHE A 61 4.71 5.28 5.30
CA PHE A 61 3.58 4.83 4.47
C PHE A 61 3.90 4.91 2.96
N PHE A 62 4.49 6.01 2.49
CA PHE A 62 4.92 6.14 1.09
C PHE A 62 6.08 5.18 0.77
N CYS A 63 7.09 5.09 1.63
CA CYS A 63 8.20 4.16 1.45
C CYS A 63 7.76 2.69 1.45
N ALA A 64 6.67 2.32 2.13
CA ALA A 64 6.08 0.98 2.08
C ALA A 64 5.26 0.71 0.79
N GLY A 65 5.09 1.71 -0.08
CA GLY A 65 4.27 1.60 -1.28
C GLY A 65 2.79 1.39 -0.99
N SER A 66 2.32 1.85 0.16
CA SER A 66 0.90 1.76 0.53
C SER A 66 0.13 2.98 0.04
N SER A 67 -1.17 2.81 -0.15
CA SER A 67 -2.11 3.88 -0.52
C SER A 67 -3.46 3.75 0.19
N ASN A 68 -3.48 3.12 1.37
CA ASN A 68 -4.67 2.92 2.18
C ASN A 68 -4.56 3.69 3.51
N VAL A 69 -5.50 4.62 3.78
CA VAL A 69 -5.48 5.46 5.00
C VAL A 69 -5.54 4.66 6.30
N ARG A 70 -6.14 3.45 6.28
CA ARG A 70 -6.15 2.56 7.45
C ARG A 70 -4.75 2.09 7.76
N ARG A 71 -3.98 1.70 6.73
CA ARG A 71 -2.57 1.32 6.90
C ARG A 71 -1.73 2.49 7.43
N LEU A 72 -2.01 3.71 6.96
CA LEU A 72 -1.38 4.91 7.52
C LEU A 72 -1.71 5.10 9.00
N ALA A 73 -2.96 4.87 9.41
CA ALA A 73 -3.35 4.94 10.82
C ALA A 73 -2.63 3.88 11.68
N GLU A 74 -2.47 2.65 11.16
CA GLU A 74 -1.67 1.61 11.83
C GLU A 74 -0.22 2.01 11.99
N ILE A 75 0.45 2.46 10.91
CA ILE A 75 1.84 2.93 10.93
C ILE A 75 2.00 4.07 11.94
N LYS A 76 1.08 5.05 11.92
CA LYS A 76 1.06 6.17 12.86
C LYS A 76 0.98 5.72 14.33
N ASN A 77 0.37 4.57 14.59
CA ASN A 77 0.21 3.99 15.93
C ASN A 77 1.06 2.70 16.10
N ASP A 78 2.31 2.75 15.60
CA ASP A 78 3.35 1.75 15.81
C ASP A 78 2.94 0.33 15.35
N ASN A 79 2.24 0.27 14.21
CA ASN A 79 1.69 -0.93 13.59
C ASN A 79 0.62 -1.67 14.44
N LYS A 80 -0.04 -0.96 15.37
CA LYS A 80 -1.21 -1.49 16.07
C LYS A 80 -2.34 -1.70 15.05
N SER A 81 -2.98 -2.88 15.06
CA SER A 81 -4.08 -3.22 14.14
C SER A 81 -5.19 -2.16 14.16
N TYR A 82 -5.69 -1.79 12.98
CA TYR A 82 -6.69 -0.72 12.78
C TYR A 82 -7.93 -0.90 13.66
N GLU A 83 -8.39 -2.15 13.85
CA GLU A 83 -9.59 -2.48 14.65
C GLU A 83 -9.39 -2.22 16.15
N LYS A 84 -8.12 -2.23 16.62
CA LYS A 84 -7.76 -1.94 18.01
C LYS A 84 -7.51 -0.44 18.26
N LEU A 85 -7.59 0.38 17.21
CA LEU A 85 -7.42 1.82 17.31
C LEU A 85 -8.71 2.49 17.78
N THR A 86 -8.57 3.52 18.64
CA THR A 86 -9.67 4.43 18.96
C THR A 86 -10.00 5.31 17.74
N GLU A 87 -11.19 5.93 17.70
CA GLU A 87 -11.57 6.82 16.58
C GLU A 87 -10.58 7.98 16.37
N LYS A 88 -10.03 8.52 17.45
CA LYS A 88 -8.97 9.55 17.38
C LYS A 88 -7.66 9.02 16.77
N GLU A 89 -7.28 7.78 17.08
CA GLU A 89 -6.09 7.13 16.52
C GLU A 89 -6.26 6.78 15.04
N LYS A 90 -7.48 6.44 14.61
CA LYS A 90 -7.82 6.14 13.21
C LYS A 90 -7.73 7.35 12.29
N PHE A 91 -7.90 8.56 12.84
CA PHE A 91 -7.85 9.78 12.04
C PHE A 91 -6.42 10.07 11.55
N THR A 92 -6.27 10.32 10.26
CA THR A 92 -5.03 10.70 9.58
C THR A 92 -5.24 11.96 8.74
N ILE A 93 -4.17 12.60 8.27
CA ILE A 93 -4.25 13.77 7.40
C ILE A 93 -4.87 13.47 6.03
N TRP A 94 -5.01 12.20 5.66
CA TRP A 94 -5.58 11.74 4.38
C TRP A 94 -7.06 11.35 4.45
N ASN A 95 -7.69 11.43 5.63
CA ASN A 95 -9.09 11.05 5.78
C ASN A 95 -10.02 11.91 4.93
N ASP A 96 -9.79 13.23 4.89
CA ASP A 96 -10.64 14.14 4.11
C ASP A 96 -10.52 13.89 2.60
N ASN A 97 -9.30 13.60 2.11
CA ASN A 97 -9.09 13.19 0.71
C ASN A 97 -9.77 11.85 0.39
N TYR A 98 -9.79 10.92 1.33
CA TYR A 98 -10.53 9.68 1.18
C TYR A 98 -12.04 9.94 1.10
N GLU A 99 -12.60 10.69 2.03
CA GLU A 99 -14.03 10.97 2.09
C GLU A 99 -14.54 11.76 0.88
N CYS A 100 -13.81 12.81 0.48
CA CYS A 100 -14.27 13.73 -0.57
C CYS A 100 -13.89 13.28 -1.99
N GLN A 101 -12.71 12.70 -2.18
CA GLN A 101 -12.14 12.46 -3.51
C GLN A 101 -12.09 10.98 -3.87
N ALA A 102 -11.55 10.13 -2.99
CA ALA A 102 -11.43 8.71 -3.27
C ALA A 102 -12.79 8.01 -3.37
N LYS A 103 -13.73 8.32 -2.50
CA LYS A 103 -15.10 7.80 -2.56
C LYS A 103 -15.83 8.22 -3.83
N ALA A 104 -15.61 9.44 -4.32
CA ALA A 104 -16.18 9.92 -5.57
C ALA A 104 -15.65 9.14 -6.79
N LEU A 105 -14.42 8.61 -6.72
CA LEU A 105 -13.84 7.70 -7.71
C LEU A 105 -14.29 6.22 -7.54
N GLY A 106 -15.17 5.94 -6.57
CA GLY A 106 -15.67 4.58 -6.30
C GLY A 106 -14.76 3.75 -5.38
N TYR A 107 -13.71 4.33 -4.80
CA TYR A 107 -12.85 3.63 -3.84
C TYR A 107 -13.55 3.44 -2.50
N ASN A 108 -13.29 2.30 -1.87
CA ASN A 108 -13.82 1.95 -0.56
C ASN A 108 -12.68 1.60 0.40
N ASN A 109 -12.97 1.52 1.69
CA ASN A 109 -12.07 1.00 2.75
C ASN A 109 -10.78 1.76 2.98
N GLY A 110 -10.79 3.05 2.73
CA GLY A 110 -9.62 3.89 2.98
C GLY A 110 -8.63 3.95 1.83
N PHE A 111 -9.00 3.43 0.66
CA PHE A 111 -8.13 3.41 -0.51
C PHE A 111 -8.07 4.77 -1.21
N LEU A 112 -6.89 5.18 -1.66
CA LEU A 112 -6.61 6.48 -2.30
C LEU A 112 -6.22 6.37 -3.78
N GLY A 113 -6.26 5.15 -4.35
CA GLY A 113 -5.73 4.89 -5.68
C GLY A 113 -4.20 4.74 -5.71
N LYS A 114 -3.62 4.75 -6.90
CA LYS A 114 -2.17 4.52 -7.10
C LYS A 114 -1.32 5.78 -6.82
N ILE A 115 -1.50 6.41 -5.65
CA ILE A 115 -0.82 7.65 -5.26
C ILE A 115 0.64 7.41 -4.83
N TYR A 116 1.45 8.45 -4.81
CA TYR A 116 2.80 8.58 -4.24
C TYR A 116 3.59 7.27 -4.03
N GLY A 117 3.44 6.63 -2.87
CA GLY A 117 4.19 5.44 -2.49
C GLY A 117 3.97 4.26 -3.42
N PHE A 118 2.77 4.09 -3.97
CA PHE A 118 2.51 3.07 -4.98
C PHE A 118 3.41 3.28 -6.22
N GLN A 119 3.49 4.51 -6.71
CA GLN A 119 4.37 4.84 -7.84
C GLN A 119 5.84 4.66 -7.49
N TRP A 120 6.27 4.98 -6.25
CA TRP A 120 7.65 4.85 -5.83
C TRP A 120 8.13 3.39 -5.75
N ARG A 121 7.24 2.45 -5.38
CA ARG A 121 7.61 1.10 -4.95
C ARG A 121 6.95 -0.04 -5.74
N LYS A 122 5.83 0.20 -6.38
CA LYS A 122 4.97 -0.88 -6.89
C LYS A 122 4.43 -0.60 -8.30
N LEU A 123 5.16 0.14 -9.11
CA LEU A 123 4.76 0.35 -10.49
C LEU A 123 4.98 -0.95 -11.28
N HIS A 124 3.89 -1.61 -11.63
CA HIS A 124 3.90 -2.81 -12.45
C HIS A 124 3.42 -2.48 -13.87
N HIS A 125 4.09 -3.08 -14.85
CA HIS A 125 3.66 -3.06 -16.24
C HIS A 125 3.70 -4.48 -16.82
N ILE A 126 2.59 -4.94 -17.38
CA ILE A 126 2.51 -6.20 -18.11
C ILE A 126 2.37 -5.88 -19.59
N ASP A 127 3.36 -6.29 -20.36
CA ASP A 127 3.32 -6.19 -21.83
C ASP A 127 2.66 -7.47 -22.37
N PHE A 128 1.38 -7.36 -22.72
CA PHE A 128 0.60 -8.48 -23.25
C PHE A 128 0.97 -8.86 -24.69
N SER A 129 1.78 -8.05 -25.38
CA SER A 129 2.29 -8.37 -26.73
C SER A 129 3.52 -9.27 -26.68
N ARG A 130 4.19 -9.40 -25.53
CA ARG A 130 5.44 -10.15 -25.36
C ARG A 130 5.34 -11.18 -24.26
N CYS A 131 5.98 -12.31 -24.48
CA CYS A 131 6.06 -13.39 -23.51
C CYS A 131 7.49 -13.80 -23.28
N GLU A 132 7.70 -14.47 -22.15
CA GLU A 132 8.98 -15.07 -21.76
C GLU A 132 8.75 -16.44 -21.14
N ILE A 133 9.74 -17.33 -21.22
CA ILE A 133 9.78 -18.61 -20.51
C ILE A 133 10.60 -18.36 -19.25
N VAL A 134 10.04 -18.67 -18.10
CA VAL A 134 10.67 -18.47 -16.78
C VAL A 134 10.52 -19.73 -15.93
N ASP A 135 11.38 -19.87 -14.93
CA ASP A 135 11.27 -20.95 -13.96
C ASP A 135 10.01 -20.81 -13.11
N ASP A 136 9.42 -21.94 -12.73
CA ASP A 136 8.27 -21.97 -11.84
C ASP A 136 8.63 -21.35 -10.48
N TYR A 137 7.78 -20.45 -9.99
CA TYR A 137 7.99 -19.83 -8.70
C TYR A 137 7.89 -20.84 -7.56
N GLN A 138 8.92 -20.89 -6.74
CA GLN A 138 8.96 -21.76 -5.57
C GLN A 138 8.39 -21.02 -4.36
N TYR A 139 7.11 -21.22 -4.09
CA TYR A 139 6.44 -20.59 -2.95
C TYR A 139 6.83 -21.29 -1.64
N VAL A 140 7.23 -20.48 -0.66
CA VAL A 140 7.48 -20.93 0.71
C VAL A 140 6.50 -20.23 1.64
N ASP A 141 5.62 -20.99 2.27
CA ASP A 141 4.62 -20.45 3.20
C ASP A 141 5.25 -20.18 4.57
N THR A 142 5.52 -18.91 4.85
CA THR A 142 6.08 -18.45 6.13
C THR A 142 5.02 -17.90 7.09
N TYR A 143 3.73 -17.90 6.69
CA TYR A 143 2.66 -17.35 7.50
C TYR A 143 2.39 -18.18 8.74
N GLN A 144 2.30 -17.52 9.88
CA GLN A 144 1.84 -18.11 11.13
C GLN A 144 0.43 -17.60 11.45
N LYS A 145 -0.49 -18.54 11.66
CA LYS A 145 -1.86 -18.22 12.08
C LYS A 145 -1.83 -17.53 13.44
N GLU A 146 -2.65 -16.52 13.61
CA GLU A 146 -2.85 -15.88 14.92
C GLU A 146 -3.25 -16.91 15.98
N SER A 147 -2.59 -16.84 17.14
CA SER A 147 -2.87 -17.67 18.31
C SER A 147 -3.32 -16.80 19.47
N PHE A 148 -4.21 -17.31 20.28
CA PHE A 148 -4.73 -16.60 21.44
C PHE A 148 -4.43 -17.38 22.71
N GLU A 149 -4.11 -16.63 23.77
CA GLU A 149 -3.83 -17.24 25.09
C GLU A 149 -5.13 -17.66 25.79
N LYS A 150 -5.06 -18.78 26.50
CA LYS A 150 -6.16 -19.23 27.36
C LYS A 150 -6.29 -18.31 28.55
N LYS A 151 -7.51 -17.79 28.78
CA LYS A 151 -7.79 -16.88 29.90
C LYS A 151 -8.31 -17.64 31.12
N ASN A 152 -7.92 -17.16 32.28
CA ASN A 152 -8.45 -17.66 33.54
C ASN A 152 -9.83 -17.04 33.82
N VAL A 153 -10.74 -17.83 34.38
CA VAL A 153 -12.06 -17.36 34.82
C VAL A 153 -11.91 -16.46 36.03
N VAL A 154 -12.54 -15.28 35.98
CA VAL A 154 -12.63 -14.35 37.11
C VAL A 154 -14.04 -14.43 37.69
N LEU A 155 -14.16 -14.96 38.92
CA LEU A 155 -15.46 -15.18 39.56
C LEU A 155 -16.02 -13.87 40.16
N ASN A 156 -16.41 -12.95 39.28
CA ASN A 156 -17.01 -11.66 39.65
C ASN A 156 -18.52 -11.59 39.40
N ASP A 157 -19.13 -12.68 38.91
CA ASP A 157 -20.54 -12.85 38.71
C ASP A 157 -20.89 -14.35 38.72
N LYS A 158 -22.15 -14.70 39.03
CA LYS A 158 -22.63 -16.09 39.14
C LYS A 158 -22.51 -16.91 37.86
N HIS A 159 -22.51 -16.28 36.69
CA HIS A 159 -22.40 -16.94 35.39
C HIS A 159 -20.93 -17.15 34.93
N CYS A 160 -19.96 -16.65 35.65
CA CYS A 160 -18.54 -16.83 35.31
C CYS A 160 -18.14 -18.31 35.43
N GLY A 161 -17.55 -18.85 34.36
CA GLY A 161 -17.19 -20.27 34.26
C GLY A 161 -18.20 -21.13 33.53
N GLU A 162 -19.44 -20.66 33.33
CA GLU A 162 -20.43 -21.39 32.53
C GLU A 162 -19.99 -21.54 31.07
N VAL A 163 -20.34 -22.66 30.46
CA VAL A 163 -20.03 -23.01 29.07
C VAL A 163 -21.35 -23.12 28.27
N TYR A 164 -21.37 -22.50 27.11
CA TYR A 164 -22.50 -22.48 26.19
C TYR A 164 -22.09 -23.06 24.83
N GLU A 165 -23.02 -23.79 24.20
CA GLU A 165 -22.83 -24.25 22.82
C GLU A 165 -23.23 -23.16 21.83
N THR A 166 -22.38 -22.97 20.81
CA THR A 166 -22.65 -22.06 19.68
C THR A 166 -22.49 -22.80 18.36
N LYS A 167 -22.89 -22.19 17.26
CA LYS A 167 -22.58 -22.70 15.91
C LYS A 167 -21.08 -22.75 15.59
N SER A 168 -20.27 -22.04 16.36
CA SER A 168 -18.80 -21.98 16.20
C SER A 168 -18.04 -22.82 17.25
N GLY A 169 -18.74 -23.61 18.09
CA GLY A 169 -18.14 -24.43 19.13
C GLY A 169 -18.48 -23.95 20.54
N LYS A 170 -17.80 -24.51 21.53
CA LYS A 170 -18.01 -24.20 22.95
C LYS A 170 -17.46 -22.85 23.33
N LEU A 171 -18.26 -22.07 24.05
CA LEU A 171 -17.99 -20.72 24.50
C LEU A 171 -18.07 -20.65 26.03
N LYS A 172 -17.00 -20.22 26.68
CA LYS A 172 -16.90 -20.10 28.15
C LYS A 172 -16.97 -18.64 28.58
N ILE A 173 -17.75 -18.34 29.61
CA ILE A 173 -17.78 -17.02 30.25
C ILE A 173 -16.55 -16.85 31.14
N ILE A 174 -15.74 -15.83 30.87
CA ILE A 174 -14.51 -15.54 31.59
C ILE A 174 -14.75 -14.59 32.75
N LYS A 175 -15.39 -13.46 32.52
CA LYS A 175 -15.74 -12.48 33.56
C LYS A 175 -16.89 -11.58 33.10
N LYS A 176 -17.61 -11.00 34.07
CA LYS A 176 -18.56 -9.92 33.82
C LYS A 176 -17.81 -8.62 33.59
N ILE A 177 -18.28 -7.83 32.61
CA ILE A 177 -17.71 -6.53 32.27
C ILE A 177 -18.78 -5.44 32.37
N SER A 178 -18.36 -4.22 32.72
CA SER A 178 -19.23 -3.05 32.67
C SER A 178 -19.37 -2.59 31.22
N PRO A 179 -20.56 -2.27 30.73
CA PRO A 179 -20.73 -1.73 29.39
C PRO A 179 -20.00 -0.40 29.24
N LYS A 180 -19.39 -0.18 28.09
CA LYS A 180 -18.69 1.09 27.77
C LYS A 180 -19.65 2.28 27.65
N ASP A 181 -20.91 2.02 27.33
CA ASP A 181 -21.97 3.01 27.19
C ASP A 181 -23.07 2.77 28.23
N ASN A 182 -23.34 3.78 29.05
CA ASN A 182 -24.28 3.73 30.19
C ASN A 182 -25.78 3.59 29.79
N TYR A 183 -26.11 3.29 28.54
CA TYR A 183 -27.49 3.41 28.04
C TYR A 183 -28.25 2.09 27.77
N SER A 184 -27.59 0.93 27.82
CA SER A 184 -28.30 -0.33 27.61
C SER A 184 -28.40 -1.10 28.92
N GLY A 185 -29.57 -1.26 29.49
CA GLY A 185 -29.80 -2.16 30.68
C GLY A 185 -29.41 -3.64 30.46
N HIS A 186 -28.47 -3.91 29.55
CA HIS A 186 -27.97 -5.22 29.19
C HIS A 186 -26.70 -5.60 29.96
N VAL A 187 -26.60 -6.88 30.30
CA VAL A 187 -25.41 -7.44 30.95
C VAL A 187 -24.45 -7.98 29.91
N TYR A 188 -23.16 -7.62 30.04
CA TYR A 188 -22.08 -8.03 29.15
C TYR A 188 -21.04 -8.87 29.88
N TYR A 189 -20.48 -9.83 29.14
CA TYR A 189 -19.41 -10.69 29.60
C TYR A 189 -18.27 -10.73 28.60
N GLU A 190 -17.05 -10.86 29.08
CA GLU A 190 -15.94 -11.36 28.29
C GLU A 190 -16.07 -12.87 28.21
N VAL A 191 -16.04 -13.38 26.99
CA VAL A 191 -16.20 -14.79 26.67
C VAL A 191 -15.04 -15.30 25.86
N GLN A 192 -14.74 -16.61 25.93
CA GLN A 192 -13.67 -17.24 25.18
C GLN A 192 -14.14 -18.55 24.56
N PHE A 193 -13.83 -18.76 23.28
CA PHE A 193 -14.03 -20.04 22.60
C PHE A 193 -12.98 -21.06 23.03
N GLU A 194 -13.38 -22.30 23.32
CA GLU A 194 -12.46 -23.33 23.81
C GLU A 194 -11.51 -23.85 22.73
N ASP A 195 -11.97 -23.93 21.47
CA ASP A 195 -11.18 -24.48 20.35
C ASP A 195 -10.05 -23.54 19.90
N THR A 196 -10.31 -22.24 19.86
CA THR A 196 -9.39 -21.24 19.27
C THR A 196 -8.74 -20.33 20.31
N ASN A 197 -9.24 -20.34 21.55
CA ASN A 197 -8.95 -19.36 22.61
C ASN A 197 -9.28 -17.91 22.21
N PHE A 198 -10.02 -17.69 21.12
CA PHE A 198 -10.48 -16.36 20.75
C PHE A 198 -11.44 -15.80 21.81
N SER A 199 -11.23 -14.57 22.23
CA SER A 199 -12.05 -13.90 23.24
C SER A 199 -12.73 -12.66 22.65
N CYS A 200 -13.97 -12.43 23.07
CA CYS A 200 -14.70 -11.21 22.71
C CYS A 200 -15.66 -10.79 23.83
N GLU A 201 -16.16 -9.57 23.74
CA GLU A 201 -17.23 -9.06 24.59
C GLU A 201 -18.58 -9.44 23.98
N ALA A 202 -19.49 -9.96 24.79
CA ALA A 202 -20.80 -10.40 24.32
C ALA A 202 -21.91 -10.10 25.32
N ARG A 203 -23.11 -9.82 24.82
CA ARG A 203 -24.31 -9.67 25.62
C ARG A 203 -24.78 -11.05 26.12
N TYR A 204 -25.27 -11.09 27.35
CA TYR A 204 -25.72 -12.35 27.97
C TYR A 204 -26.82 -13.07 27.18
N ASP A 205 -27.78 -12.32 26.62
CA ASP A 205 -28.83 -12.89 25.78
C ASP A 205 -28.28 -13.55 24.51
N ALA A 206 -27.30 -12.93 23.87
CA ALA A 206 -26.63 -13.49 22.69
C ALA A 206 -25.83 -14.76 23.04
N ILE A 207 -25.17 -14.78 24.21
CA ILE A 207 -24.44 -15.95 24.73
C ILE A 207 -25.42 -17.10 24.93
N LYS A 208 -26.50 -16.84 25.66
CA LYS A 208 -27.54 -17.85 26.01
C LYS A 208 -28.19 -18.45 24.77
N ASN A 209 -28.38 -17.65 23.72
CA ASN A 209 -28.98 -18.09 22.47
C ASN A 209 -27.97 -18.71 21.49
N GLY A 210 -26.70 -18.86 21.86
CA GLY A 210 -25.63 -19.40 20.99
C GLY A 210 -25.32 -18.54 19.75
N ASN A 211 -25.67 -17.25 19.77
CA ASN A 211 -25.55 -16.35 18.62
C ASN A 211 -24.18 -15.66 18.52
N ILE A 212 -23.19 -16.14 19.26
CA ILE A 212 -21.80 -15.64 19.18
C ILE A 212 -21.04 -16.47 18.16
N LYS A 213 -20.28 -15.81 17.29
CA LYS A 213 -19.46 -16.45 16.25
C LYS A 213 -17.99 -16.32 16.57
N ASP A 214 -17.26 -17.40 16.33
CA ASP A 214 -15.80 -17.39 16.33
C ASP A 214 -15.30 -17.09 14.90
N PRO A 215 -14.69 -15.93 14.66
CA PRO A 215 -14.18 -15.59 13.34
C PRO A 215 -12.93 -16.40 12.93
N PHE A 216 -12.26 -17.09 13.87
CA PHE A 216 -11.07 -17.89 13.63
C PHE A 216 -11.35 -19.38 13.48
N LYS A 217 -12.61 -19.79 13.59
CA LYS A 217 -13.05 -21.18 13.35
C LYS A 217 -12.99 -21.49 11.86
N GLU A 218 -12.27 -22.54 11.50
CA GLU A 218 -12.13 -23.04 10.12
C GLU A 218 -13.44 -23.71 9.67
N ASN A 219 -14.34 -22.91 9.11
CA ASN A 219 -15.69 -23.34 8.70
C ASN A 219 -15.94 -23.27 7.19
N VAL A 220 -14.95 -22.80 6.41
CA VAL A 220 -15.06 -22.71 4.95
C VAL A 220 -14.18 -23.79 4.33
N PHE A 221 -14.83 -24.85 3.81
CA PHE A 221 -14.19 -26.04 3.22
C PHE A 221 -13.10 -26.67 4.11
N GLY A 222 -13.25 -26.56 5.44
CA GLY A 222 -12.34 -27.18 6.43
C GLY A 222 -11.03 -26.46 6.68
N VAL A 223 -10.74 -25.36 5.99
CA VAL A 223 -9.46 -24.62 6.09
C VAL A 223 -9.66 -23.12 6.21
N GLY A 224 -10.70 -22.57 5.58
CA GLY A 224 -10.93 -21.13 5.53
C GLY A 224 -11.72 -20.60 6.73
N TYR A 225 -11.40 -19.38 7.15
CA TYR A 225 -12.06 -18.64 8.23
C TYR A 225 -12.09 -17.13 7.94
N PHE A 226 -13.00 -16.39 8.61
CA PHE A 226 -13.21 -14.99 8.27
C PHE A 226 -12.19 -14.03 8.90
N GLY A 227 -11.60 -14.37 10.04
CA GLY A 227 -10.70 -13.51 10.79
C GLY A 227 -11.38 -12.27 11.38
N GLN A 228 -10.58 -11.37 11.95
CA GLN A 228 -11.02 -10.04 12.37
C GLN A 228 -10.47 -8.99 11.40
N GLY A 229 -11.16 -7.84 11.28
CA GLY A 229 -10.69 -6.74 10.45
C GLY A 229 -11.11 -6.81 9.00
N VAL A 230 -12.31 -7.35 8.72
CA VAL A 230 -12.89 -7.24 7.37
C VAL A 230 -13.18 -5.77 7.08
N TYR A 231 -12.40 -5.20 6.18
CA TYR A 231 -12.41 -3.77 5.84
C TYR A 231 -13.60 -3.33 4.97
N TYR A 232 -14.45 -4.24 4.51
CA TYR A 232 -15.57 -3.92 3.61
C TYR A 232 -16.90 -3.98 4.34
N ASP A 233 -17.74 -2.96 4.13
CA ASP A 233 -19.13 -3.04 4.53
C ASP A 233 -19.77 -4.28 3.89
N LYS A 234 -20.38 -5.14 4.70
CA LYS A 234 -20.93 -6.43 4.28
C LYS A 234 -22.03 -6.30 3.22
N GLU A 235 -22.72 -5.18 3.19
CA GLU A 235 -23.76 -4.89 2.20
C GLU A 235 -23.20 -4.28 0.91
N SER A 236 -21.94 -3.82 0.91
CA SER A 236 -21.31 -3.22 -0.26
C SER A 236 -21.13 -4.20 -1.41
N PHE A 237 -21.20 -3.69 -2.63
CA PHE A 237 -20.87 -4.45 -3.84
C PHE A 237 -19.46 -5.03 -3.79
N ALA A 238 -18.51 -4.25 -3.28
CA ALA A 238 -17.11 -4.65 -3.15
C ALA A 238 -16.95 -5.88 -2.25
N TYR A 239 -17.58 -5.89 -1.05
CA TYR A 239 -17.55 -7.05 -0.16
C TYR A 239 -18.10 -8.30 -0.85
N LYS A 240 -19.26 -8.20 -1.48
CA LYS A 240 -19.92 -9.34 -2.14
C LYS A 240 -19.05 -9.88 -3.27
N LYS A 241 -18.44 -9.00 -4.07
CA LYS A 241 -17.55 -9.36 -5.19
C LYS A 241 -16.28 -10.07 -4.69
N ILE A 242 -15.60 -9.53 -3.67
CA ILE A 242 -14.38 -10.10 -3.09
C ILE A 242 -14.67 -11.43 -2.38
N LYS A 243 -15.74 -11.48 -1.61
CA LYS A 243 -16.16 -12.71 -0.93
C LYS A 243 -16.48 -13.84 -1.91
N ASN A 244 -17.13 -13.54 -3.02
CA ASN A 244 -17.39 -14.51 -4.07
C ASN A 244 -16.10 -15.02 -4.71
N LEU A 245 -15.14 -14.12 -5.00
CA LEU A 245 -13.82 -14.50 -5.51
C LEU A 245 -13.12 -15.46 -4.55
N TRP A 246 -13.05 -15.10 -3.27
CA TRP A 246 -12.42 -15.93 -2.23
C TRP A 246 -13.11 -17.31 -2.09
N ASN A 247 -14.43 -17.31 -2.01
CA ASN A 247 -15.19 -18.56 -1.92
C ASN A 247 -14.95 -19.47 -3.14
N HIS A 248 -14.95 -18.93 -4.35
CA HIS A 248 -14.68 -19.71 -5.57
C HIS A 248 -13.25 -20.26 -5.58
N MET A 249 -12.27 -19.46 -5.16
CA MET A 249 -10.89 -19.90 -5.04
C MET A 249 -10.75 -21.05 -4.02
N MET A 250 -11.33 -20.88 -2.82
CA MET A 250 -11.33 -21.89 -1.76
C MET A 250 -12.07 -23.16 -2.20
N SER A 251 -13.25 -23.00 -2.84
CA SER A 251 -14.06 -24.15 -3.30
C SER A 251 -13.30 -25.02 -4.30
N ARG A 252 -12.73 -24.44 -5.35
CA ARG A 252 -12.00 -25.22 -6.36
C ARG A 252 -10.72 -25.88 -5.85
N CYS A 253 -10.14 -25.37 -4.74
CA CYS A 253 -8.95 -25.99 -4.14
C CYS A 253 -9.27 -27.05 -3.09
N TYR A 254 -10.38 -26.91 -2.35
CA TYR A 254 -10.64 -27.76 -1.17
C TYR A 254 -11.99 -28.48 -1.16
N ASN A 255 -12.95 -28.10 -2.01
CA ASN A 255 -14.25 -28.77 -2.09
C ASN A 255 -14.26 -29.86 -3.16
N LYS A 256 -14.19 -31.12 -2.77
CA LYS A 256 -14.20 -32.28 -3.69
C LYS A 256 -15.45 -32.35 -4.58
N SER A 257 -16.55 -31.68 -4.20
CA SER A 257 -17.78 -31.62 -5.00
C SER A 257 -17.81 -30.45 -6.00
N ASP A 258 -16.79 -29.59 -6.01
CA ASP A 258 -16.69 -28.51 -6.99
C ASP A 258 -16.34 -29.06 -8.36
N ARG A 259 -17.04 -28.60 -9.40
CA ARG A 259 -16.83 -29.05 -10.80
C ARG A 259 -15.38 -28.83 -11.31
N HIS A 260 -14.66 -27.90 -10.70
CA HIS A 260 -13.28 -27.56 -11.05
C HIS A 260 -12.24 -28.22 -10.14
N TYR A 261 -12.66 -28.99 -9.12
CA TYR A 261 -11.73 -29.59 -8.15
C TYR A 261 -10.68 -30.47 -8.83
N SER A 262 -11.07 -31.26 -9.85
CA SER A 262 -10.12 -32.10 -10.60
C SER A 262 -9.01 -31.32 -11.31
N ALA A 263 -9.32 -30.10 -11.78
CA ALA A 263 -8.33 -29.23 -12.42
C ALA A 263 -7.45 -28.44 -11.41
N TYR A 264 -7.91 -28.28 -10.17
CA TYR A 264 -7.23 -27.48 -9.14
C TYR A 264 -6.78 -28.31 -7.94
N GLY A 265 -7.64 -28.60 -6.98
CA GLY A 265 -7.29 -29.25 -5.71
C GLY A 265 -6.70 -30.65 -5.91
N GLU A 266 -7.26 -31.47 -6.78
CA GLU A 266 -6.76 -32.81 -7.12
C GLU A 266 -5.37 -32.73 -7.80
N ASN A 267 -5.10 -31.68 -8.57
CA ASN A 267 -3.80 -31.42 -9.18
C ASN A 267 -2.81 -30.71 -8.23
N GLY A 268 -3.15 -30.59 -6.93
CA GLY A 268 -2.29 -30.00 -5.90
C GLY A 268 -2.23 -28.49 -5.92
N VAL A 269 -3.23 -27.80 -6.53
CA VAL A 269 -3.38 -26.36 -6.39
C VAL A 269 -3.95 -26.04 -5.00
N VAL A 270 -3.28 -25.14 -4.29
CA VAL A 270 -3.63 -24.74 -2.93
C VAL A 270 -3.73 -23.21 -2.79
N VAL A 271 -4.35 -22.76 -1.73
CA VAL A 271 -4.33 -21.36 -1.30
C VAL A 271 -3.32 -21.24 -0.15
N CYS A 272 -2.51 -20.20 -0.13
CA CYS A 272 -1.55 -19.96 0.95
C CYS A 272 -2.26 -19.83 2.30
N LYS A 273 -1.60 -20.23 3.38
CA LYS A 273 -2.20 -20.18 4.75
C LYS A 273 -2.66 -18.78 5.14
N ARG A 274 -1.96 -17.74 4.69
CA ARG A 274 -2.34 -16.34 4.92
C ARG A 274 -3.74 -16.03 4.37
N TRP A 275 -4.08 -16.55 3.18
CA TRP A 275 -5.37 -16.34 2.53
C TRP A 275 -6.48 -17.33 2.95
N HIS A 276 -6.18 -18.29 3.82
CA HIS A 276 -7.23 -18.99 4.56
C HIS A 276 -8.01 -18.02 5.44
N ASN A 277 -7.38 -16.95 5.91
CA ASN A 277 -8.03 -15.83 6.58
C ASN A 277 -8.60 -14.85 5.55
N PHE A 278 -9.93 -14.72 5.48
CA PHE A 278 -10.62 -13.82 4.55
C PHE A 278 -10.25 -12.34 4.76
N SER A 279 -10.03 -11.91 6.02
CA SER A 279 -9.56 -10.54 6.31
C SER A 279 -8.19 -10.24 5.69
N ASN A 280 -7.25 -11.19 5.79
CA ASN A 280 -5.94 -11.05 5.16
C ASN A 280 -6.04 -11.00 3.64
N PHE A 281 -6.88 -11.88 3.06
CA PHE A 281 -7.15 -11.86 1.62
C PHE A 281 -7.65 -10.50 1.17
N CYS A 282 -8.63 -9.91 1.86
CA CYS A 282 -9.12 -8.57 1.57
C CYS A 282 -8.02 -7.51 1.62
N GLY A 283 -7.16 -7.55 2.64
CA GLY A 283 -6.08 -6.57 2.80
C GLY A 283 -4.98 -6.68 1.74
N ASP A 284 -4.72 -7.88 1.25
CA ASP A 284 -3.66 -8.11 0.26
C ASP A 284 -4.12 -7.80 -1.17
N LEU A 285 -5.41 -8.00 -1.50
CA LEU A 285 -5.92 -7.82 -2.87
C LEU A 285 -5.65 -6.45 -3.46
N GLU A 286 -5.73 -5.41 -2.64
CA GLU A 286 -5.53 -4.02 -3.06
C GLU A 286 -4.08 -3.75 -3.53
N LEU A 287 -3.14 -4.60 -3.13
CA LEU A 287 -1.73 -4.54 -3.52
C LEU A 287 -1.43 -5.35 -4.78
N ILE A 288 -2.39 -6.16 -5.26
CA ILE A 288 -2.20 -7.00 -6.43
C ILE A 288 -2.44 -6.17 -7.70
N TYR A 289 -1.54 -6.33 -8.67
CA TYR A 289 -1.68 -5.69 -9.98
C TYR A 289 -3.04 -6.02 -10.61
N GLY A 290 -3.69 -5.00 -11.21
CA GLY A 290 -4.96 -5.15 -11.90
C GLY A 290 -6.20 -5.24 -11.00
N PHE A 291 -6.06 -5.11 -9.66
CA PHE A 291 -7.19 -5.15 -8.74
C PHE A 291 -8.23 -4.08 -9.02
N TYR A 292 -7.82 -2.86 -9.36
CA TYR A 292 -8.74 -1.75 -9.65
C TYR A 292 -9.51 -1.98 -10.92
N GLU A 293 -8.83 -2.42 -11.96
CA GLU A 293 -9.42 -2.78 -13.23
C GLU A 293 -10.44 -3.91 -13.03
N TRP A 294 -10.11 -4.91 -12.20
CA TRP A 294 -11.04 -5.96 -11.82
C TRP A 294 -12.24 -5.43 -11.01
N MET A 295 -12.03 -4.47 -10.09
CA MET A 295 -13.12 -3.89 -9.30
C MET A 295 -14.09 -3.08 -10.15
N THR A 296 -13.59 -2.35 -11.14
CA THR A 296 -14.35 -1.39 -11.95
C THR A 296 -14.87 -1.96 -13.27
N THR A 297 -14.30 -3.08 -13.75
CA THR A 297 -14.70 -3.73 -15.01
C THR A 297 -15.13 -5.17 -14.77
N CYS A 298 -15.75 -5.79 -15.80
CA CYS A 298 -16.06 -7.23 -15.80
C CYS A 298 -15.03 -8.06 -16.57
N ASP A 299 -13.97 -7.43 -17.11
CA ASP A 299 -13.08 -8.03 -18.10
C ASP A 299 -11.81 -8.64 -17.49
N TYR A 300 -11.52 -8.39 -16.21
CA TYR A 300 -10.37 -8.93 -15.51
C TYR A 300 -10.74 -10.12 -14.63
N GLU A 301 -9.77 -10.97 -14.35
CA GLU A 301 -9.90 -12.07 -13.38
C GLU A 301 -8.56 -12.34 -12.70
N LEU A 302 -8.61 -12.95 -11.50
CA LEU A 302 -7.42 -13.31 -10.72
C LEU A 302 -6.75 -14.51 -11.36
N ASP A 303 -5.49 -14.35 -11.71
CA ASP A 303 -4.62 -15.36 -12.28
C ASP A 303 -3.45 -15.67 -11.35
N LYS A 304 -3.05 -16.94 -11.25
CA LYS A 304 -1.88 -17.46 -10.54
C LYS A 304 -0.80 -18.01 -11.49
N ASP A 305 -1.16 -18.22 -12.76
CA ASP A 305 -0.31 -18.93 -13.71
C ASP A 305 0.77 -18.01 -14.30
N MET A 306 0.61 -16.68 -14.15
CA MET A 306 1.62 -15.66 -14.54
C MET A 306 2.99 -15.88 -13.87
N PHE A 307 3.02 -16.42 -12.65
CA PHE A 307 4.27 -16.67 -11.92
C PHE A 307 4.66 -18.15 -11.90
N GLY A 308 3.84 -19.01 -12.48
CA GLY A 308 3.99 -20.45 -12.38
C GLY A 308 3.72 -20.97 -10.96
N GLY A 309 3.51 -22.24 -10.87
CA GLY A 309 3.26 -22.86 -9.58
C GLY A 309 1.79 -23.12 -9.31
N LYS A 310 1.55 -23.71 -8.11
CA LYS A 310 0.25 -24.26 -7.74
C LYS A 310 -0.35 -23.58 -6.50
N VAL A 311 0.10 -22.34 -6.19
CA VAL A 311 -0.33 -21.66 -4.97
C VAL A 311 -0.99 -20.34 -5.33
N TYR A 312 -2.16 -20.07 -4.77
CA TYR A 312 -2.75 -18.75 -4.72
C TYR A 312 -2.19 -17.98 -3.53
N SER A 313 -1.45 -16.90 -3.79
CA SER A 313 -0.87 -16.03 -2.75
C SER A 313 -0.71 -14.59 -3.27
N PRO A 314 -0.43 -13.62 -2.38
CA PRO A 314 -0.12 -12.25 -2.80
C PRO A 314 1.04 -12.15 -3.78
N GLU A 315 2.02 -13.06 -3.67
CA GLU A 315 3.24 -13.07 -4.49
C GLU A 315 3.04 -13.74 -5.84
N THR A 316 2.05 -14.63 -5.95
CA THR A 316 1.85 -15.48 -7.15
C THR A 316 0.63 -15.10 -7.97
N CYS A 317 -0.15 -14.11 -7.54
CA CYS A 317 -1.39 -13.71 -8.20
C CYS A 317 -1.32 -12.32 -8.80
N VAL A 318 -2.00 -12.15 -9.94
CA VAL A 318 -2.26 -10.87 -10.60
C VAL A 318 -3.68 -10.87 -11.14
N PHE A 319 -4.27 -9.69 -11.32
CA PHE A 319 -5.49 -9.58 -12.12
C PHE A 319 -5.13 -9.20 -13.55
N ILE A 320 -5.55 -10.02 -14.51
CA ILE A 320 -5.30 -9.79 -15.93
C ILE A 320 -6.60 -9.87 -16.73
N PRO A 321 -6.66 -9.25 -17.93
CA PRO A 321 -7.83 -9.37 -18.78
C PRO A 321 -8.11 -10.82 -19.15
N LYS A 322 -9.36 -11.25 -19.09
CA LYS A 322 -9.83 -12.62 -19.38
C LYS A 322 -9.32 -13.16 -20.70
N LYS A 323 -9.24 -12.30 -21.74
CA LYS A 323 -8.75 -12.69 -23.05
C LYS A 323 -7.29 -13.17 -23.05
N TYR A 324 -6.51 -12.81 -22.04
CA TYR A 324 -5.11 -13.21 -21.89
C TYR A 324 -4.92 -14.35 -20.90
N ASN A 325 -5.78 -14.48 -19.89
CA ASN A 325 -5.65 -15.50 -18.85
C ASN A 325 -5.67 -16.94 -19.41
N GLY A 326 -6.65 -17.27 -20.23
CA GLY A 326 -6.77 -18.60 -20.83
C GLY A 326 -5.63 -19.02 -21.77
N ARG A 327 -4.66 -18.14 -22.03
CA ARG A 327 -3.53 -18.41 -22.92
C ARG A 327 -2.28 -18.93 -22.19
N LEU A 328 -2.18 -18.74 -20.85
CA LEU A 328 -0.94 -19.03 -20.11
C LEU A 328 -0.64 -20.52 -19.87
N SER A 329 -1.64 -21.38 -19.90
CA SER A 329 -1.48 -22.83 -19.64
C SER A 329 -0.94 -23.65 -20.84
N VAL A 330 -0.23 -23.03 -21.77
CA VAL A 330 0.27 -23.67 -22.99
C VAL A 330 1.59 -24.41 -22.72
N LYS A 331 1.76 -25.56 -23.39
CA LYS A 331 3.02 -26.34 -23.36
C LYS A 331 3.94 -26.04 -24.54
N THR A 332 3.49 -25.23 -25.47
CA THR A 332 4.22 -24.93 -26.71
C THR A 332 4.06 -23.46 -27.04
N VAL A 333 5.16 -22.80 -27.33
CA VAL A 333 5.22 -21.39 -27.75
C VAL A 333 5.95 -21.25 -29.07
N TYR A 334 5.86 -20.08 -29.66
CA TYR A 334 6.48 -19.78 -30.95
C TYR A 334 7.40 -18.57 -30.80
N LYS A 335 8.66 -18.70 -31.25
CA LYS A 335 9.66 -17.64 -31.23
C LYS A 335 9.85 -17.06 -32.62
N CYS A 336 9.76 -15.74 -32.74
CA CYS A 336 10.05 -15.01 -33.97
C CYS A 336 10.75 -13.70 -33.64
N ASN A 337 11.87 -13.40 -34.29
CA ASN A 337 12.64 -12.16 -34.10
C ASN A 337 12.94 -11.86 -32.62
N ASN A 338 13.39 -12.86 -31.85
CA ASN A 338 13.64 -12.81 -30.39
C ASN A 338 12.43 -12.57 -29.49
N ASN A 339 11.21 -12.50 -30.04
CA ASN A 339 9.99 -12.44 -29.25
C ASN A 339 9.34 -13.83 -29.14
N ILE A 340 8.69 -14.09 -28.01
CA ILE A 340 7.97 -15.35 -27.72
C ILE A 340 6.46 -15.05 -27.74
N TYR A 341 5.68 -15.94 -28.37
CA TYR A 341 4.25 -15.80 -28.55
C TYR A 341 3.52 -17.05 -28.04
N ILE A 342 2.45 -16.84 -27.30
CA ILE A 342 1.63 -17.90 -26.72
C ILE A 342 0.65 -18.43 -27.78
N GLY A 343 1.00 -19.51 -28.44
CA GLY A 343 0.18 -20.15 -29.46
C GLY A 343 0.16 -19.41 -30.81
N LEU A 344 -0.23 -20.14 -31.84
CA LEU A 344 -0.26 -19.63 -33.24
C LEU A 344 -1.23 -18.46 -33.45
N LYS A 345 -2.31 -18.41 -32.69
CA LYS A 345 -3.28 -17.30 -32.80
C LYS A 345 -2.69 -15.98 -32.35
N HIS A 346 -1.98 -15.98 -31.22
CA HIS A 346 -1.28 -14.80 -30.71
C HIS A 346 -0.19 -14.33 -31.70
N LEU A 347 0.62 -15.28 -32.20
CA LEU A 347 1.62 -14.99 -33.22
C LEU A 347 1.01 -14.40 -34.50
N ALA A 348 -0.12 -14.95 -34.96
CA ALA A 348 -0.82 -14.49 -36.14
C ALA A 348 -1.34 -13.05 -35.99
N GLU A 349 -1.93 -12.75 -34.83
CA GLU A 349 -2.45 -11.42 -34.47
C GLU A 349 -1.33 -10.37 -34.45
N GLU A 350 -0.20 -10.68 -33.79
CA GLU A 350 0.91 -9.74 -33.61
C GLU A 350 1.75 -9.52 -34.88
N LEU A 351 1.86 -10.51 -35.74
CA LEU A 351 2.59 -10.40 -37.01
C LEU A 351 1.71 -9.99 -38.21
N GLY A 352 0.40 -9.85 -38.01
CA GLY A 352 -0.54 -9.55 -39.10
C GLY A 352 -0.62 -10.67 -40.13
N ILE A 353 -0.37 -11.93 -39.73
CA ILE A 353 -0.36 -13.10 -40.63
C ILE A 353 -1.65 -13.90 -40.41
N SER A 354 -2.18 -14.48 -41.48
CA SER A 354 -3.34 -15.37 -41.35
C SER A 354 -3.02 -16.60 -40.50
N TYR A 355 -3.83 -16.86 -39.46
CA TYR A 355 -3.74 -18.04 -38.61
C TYR A 355 -3.69 -19.34 -39.45
N HIS A 356 -4.53 -19.47 -40.48
CA HIS A 356 -4.55 -20.66 -41.30
C HIS A 356 -3.23 -20.89 -42.05
N LYS A 357 -2.56 -19.84 -42.50
CA LYS A 357 -1.26 -19.96 -43.19
C LYS A 357 -0.17 -20.44 -42.23
N LEU A 358 -0.15 -19.96 -40.97
CA LEU A 358 0.77 -20.42 -39.96
C LEU A 358 0.46 -21.85 -39.48
N ASN A 359 -0.81 -22.16 -39.29
CA ASN A 359 -1.23 -23.52 -38.93
C ASN A 359 -0.84 -24.53 -40.00
N ASP A 360 -1.00 -24.21 -41.29
CA ASP A 360 -0.57 -25.05 -42.39
C ASP A 360 0.95 -25.22 -42.43
N HIS A 361 1.73 -24.18 -42.12
CA HIS A 361 3.18 -24.25 -42.02
C HIS A 361 3.66 -25.28 -40.96
N PHE A 362 3.10 -25.23 -39.77
CA PHE A 362 3.54 -26.08 -38.68
C PHE A 362 2.99 -27.51 -38.71
N TYR A 363 1.77 -27.69 -39.24
CA TYR A 363 1.07 -28.98 -39.10
C TYR A 363 0.77 -29.70 -40.41
N LYS A 364 0.95 -29.03 -41.55
CA LYS A 364 0.68 -29.66 -42.86
C LYS A 364 1.89 -29.60 -43.80
N LYS A 365 2.26 -28.40 -44.25
CA LYS A 365 3.31 -28.19 -45.22
C LYS A 365 4.18 -26.99 -44.89
N PRO A 366 5.44 -27.21 -44.50
CA PRO A 366 6.37 -26.12 -44.18
C PRO A 366 6.51 -25.12 -45.35
N LYS A 367 6.52 -23.83 -45.04
CA LYS A 367 6.69 -22.75 -46.01
C LYS A 367 7.98 -21.99 -45.69
N LYS A 368 8.76 -21.70 -46.74
CA LYS A 368 10.06 -21.04 -46.61
C LYS A 368 9.93 -19.64 -46.00
N GLU A 369 8.83 -18.95 -46.28
CA GLU A 369 8.54 -17.60 -45.78
C GLU A 369 8.41 -17.50 -44.24
N TYR A 370 8.16 -18.64 -43.52
CA TYR A 370 8.02 -18.71 -42.05
C TYR A 370 9.13 -19.52 -41.39
N SER A 371 10.26 -19.77 -42.10
CA SER A 371 11.38 -20.54 -41.60
C SER A 371 12.13 -19.91 -40.42
N ASN A 372 11.89 -18.61 -40.17
CA ASN A 372 12.41 -17.86 -39.03
C ASN A 372 11.55 -18.00 -37.76
N ILE A 373 10.45 -18.77 -37.83
CA ILE A 373 9.58 -19.01 -36.69
C ILE A 373 9.91 -20.40 -36.11
N GLU A 374 10.35 -20.40 -34.88
CA GLU A 374 10.70 -21.58 -34.13
C GLU A 374 9.57 -21.99 -33.18
N GLN A 375 9.22 -23.27 -33.19
CA GLN A 375 8.33 -23.87 -32.21
C GLN A 375 9.13 -24.42 -31.02
N ILE A 376 8.80 -23.94 -29.81
CA ILE A 376 9.51 -24.29 -28.57
C ILE A 376 8.55 -25.02 -27.62
N VAL A 377 8.94 -26.21 -27.17
CA VAL A 377 8.23 -26.89 -26.08
C VAL A 377 8.74 -26.33 -24.76
N VAL A 378 7.81 -25.88 -23.91
CA VAL A 378 8.15 -25.33 -22.59
C VAL A 378 8.75 -26.43 -21.72
N PRO A 379 9.98 -26.25 -21.19
CA PRO A 379 10.63 -27.26 -20.35
C PRO A 379 9.83 -27.54 -19.08
N LYS A 380 9.98 -28.75 -18.52
CA LYS A 380 9.40 -29.12 -17.23
C LYS A 380 10.03 -28.28 -16.12
N GLY A 381 9.20 -27.69 -15.25
CA GLY A 381 9.63 -26.77 -14.19
C GLY A 381 9.75 -25.32 -14.67
N GLN A 382 9.31 -25.04 -15.90
CA GLN A 382 9.17 -23.70 -16.46
C GLN A 382 7.77 -23.46 -16.96
N HIS A 383 7.39 -22.19 -17.04
CA HIS A 383 6.10 -21.76 -17.59
C HIS A 383 6.27 -20.52 -18.47
N VAL A 384 5.22 -20.22 -19.21
CA VAL A 384 5.14 -19.00 -20.05
C VAL A 384 4.38 -17.93 -19.31
N ARG A 385 4.92 -16.73 -19.31
CA ARG A 385 4.20 -15.55 -18.81
C ARG A 385 4.30 -14.37 -19.78
N TYR A 386 3.37 -13.45 -19.68
CA TYR A 386 3.54 -12.14 -20.32
C TYR A 386 4.70 -11.38 -19.65
N LYS A 387 5.41 -10.57 -20.42
CA LYS A 387 6.56 -9.86 -19.91
C LYS A 387 6.12 -8.88 -18.83
N LEU A 388 6.51 -9.18 -17.59
CA LEU A 388 6.22 -8.35 -16.42
C LEU A 388 7.44 -7.48 -16.09
N THR A 389 7.24 -6.19 -16.06
CA THR A 389 8.21 -5.24 -15.52
C THR A 389 7.69 -4.73 -14.18
N VAL A 390 8.41 -5.04 -13.11
CA VAL A 390 8.18 -4.49 -11.78
C VAL A 390 9.18 -3.37 -11.56
N CYS A 391 8.68 -2.17 -11.31
CA CYS A 391 9.52 -1.01 -11.07
C CYS A 391 9.39 -0.56 -9.61
N ASP A 392 10.35 -0.93 -8.77
CA ASP A 392 10.60 -0.35 -7.46
C ASP A 392 11.60 0.80 -7.62
N GLN A 393 11.12 1.99 -7.99
CA GLN A 393 11.98 3.15 -8.26
C GLN A 393 12.85 3.51 -7.05
N LEU A 394 12.28 3.53 -5.84
CA LEU A 394 13.02 3.90 -4.63
C LEU A 394 14.10 2.85 -4.29
N GLY A 395 13.76 1.56 -4.33
CA GLY A 395 14.72 0.47 -4.12
C GLY A 395 15.84 0.47 -5.16
N GLN A 396 15.51 0.71 -6.44
CA GLN A 396 16.50 0.84 -7.51
C GLN A 396 17.44 2.02 -7.28
N VAL A 397 16.92 3.19 -6.92
CA VAL A 397 17.73 4.38 -6.63
C VAL A 397 18.65 4.14 -5.43
N VAL A 398 18.18 3.53 -4.36
CA VAL A 398 19.02 3.17 -3.20
C VAL A 398 20.16 2.22 -3.61
N ASN A 399 19.89 1.23 -4.46
CA ASN A 399 20.90 0.32 -4.99
C ASN A 399 21.91 1.03 -5.91
N GLU A 400 21.43 1.94 -6.78
CA GLU A 400 22.29 2.75 -7.64
C GLU A 400 23.23 3.66 -6.81
N ILE A 401 22.75 4.29 -5.75
CA ILE A 401 23.61 5.09 -4.85
C ILE A 401 24.73 4.25 -4.25
N LYS A 402 24.50 2.97 -3.93
CA LYS A 402 25.51 2.04 -3.41
C LYS A 402 26.55 1.65 -4.48
N ASN A 403 26.09 1.34 -5.69
CA ASN A 403 26.87 0.61 -6.69
C ASN A 403 27.36 1.49 -7.85
N ASN A 404 26.69 2.62 -8.13
CA ASN A 404 26.98 3.50 -9.27
C ASN A 404 26.77 4.97 -8.87
N GLN A 405 27.67 5.48 -8.03
CA GLN A 405 27.56 6.81 -7.41
C GLN A 405 27.58 7.98 -8.41
N THR A 406 28.07 7.77 -9.63
CA THR A 406 28.10 8.77 -10.70
C THR A 406 26.84 8.79 -11.55
N SER A 407 25.86 7.96 -11.24
CA SER A 407 24.60 7.87 -11.98
C SER A 407 23.86 9.21 -11.96
N ARG A 408 23.39 9.65 -13.13
CA ARG A 408 22.51 10.82 -13.30
C ARG A 408 21.04 10.44 -13.30
N ARG A 409 20.71 9.16 -12.99
CA ARG A 409 19.37 8.58 -13.06
C ARG A 409 18.81 8.26 -11.66
N LEU A 410 19.32 8.94 -10.63
CA LEU A 410 18.87 8.78 -9.24
C LEU A 410 17.53 9.51 -9.01
N VAL A 411 16.53 9.21 -9.84
CA VAL A 411 15.24 9.91 -9.90
C VAL A 411 14.12 8.95 -9.52
N VAL A 412 13.17 9.44 -8.73
CA VAL A 412 11.90 8.76 -8.40
C VAL A 412 10.75 9.69 -8.79
N SER A 413 9.81 9.20 -9.57
CA SER A 413 8.63 9.95 -10.03
C SER A 413 7.34 9.35 -9.47
N ALA A 414 6.47 10.20 -8.93
CA ALA A 414 5.09 9.84 -8.60
C ALA A 414 4.11 10.24 -9.72
N TRP A 415 4.55 11.00 -10.70
CA TRP A 415 3.72 11.46 -11.82
C TRP A 415 3.64 10.41 -12.91
N ASN A 416 2.51 9.75 -13.00
CA ASN A 416 2.21 8.80 -14.06
C ASN A 416 0.93 9.23 -14.79
N PRO A 417 1.02 9.75 -16.01
CA PRO A 417 -0.14 10.28 -16.74
C PRO A 417 -1.29 9.27 -16.93
N VAL A 418 -0.97 7.98 -17.00
CA VAL A 418 -1.97 6.91 -17.16
C VAL A 418 -2.78 6.71 -15.87
N ASP A 419 -2.15 6.83 -14.71
CA ASP A 419 -2.79 6.60 -13.42
C ASP A 419 -3.44 7.86 -12.81
N LEU A 420 -3.09 9.08 -13.27
CA LEU A 420 -3.62 10.34 -12.73
C LEU A 420 -5.15 10.38 -12.60
N PRO A 421 -5.94 9.93 -13.60
CA PRO A 421 -7.40 9.96 -13.50
C PRO A 421 -7.97 9.05 -12.40
N THR A 422 -7.19 8.10 -11.91
CA THR A 422 -7.59 7.12 -10.87
C THR A 422 -7.03 7.45 -9.49
N MET A 423 -6.25 8.52 -9.35
CA MET A 423 -5.70 8.97 -8.07
C MET A 423 -6.71 9.85 -7.33
N ALA A 424 -6.94 9.60 -6.05
CA ALA A 424 -7.76 10.48 -5.20
C ALA A 424 -7.20 11.92 -5.20
N LEU A 425 -5.87 12.05 -5.21
CA LEU A 425 -5.18 13.33 -5.34
C LEU A 425 -3.95 13.17 -6.25
N PRO A 426 -3.90 13.84 -7.42
CA PRO A 426 -2.69 13.91 -8.22
C PRO A 426 -1.50 14.45 -7.42
N PRO A 427 -0.31 13.83 -7.50
CA PRO A 427 0.82 14.15 -6.64
C PRO A 427 1.22 15.64 -6.69
N CYS A 428 1.24 16.32 -5.54
CA CYS A 428 1.75 17.68 -5.41
C CYS A 428 3.29 17.69 -5.50
N HIS A 429 3.96 16.87 -4.69
CA HIS A 429 5.38 16.56 -4.86
C HIS A 429 5.51 15.37 -5.83
N TYR A 430 5.77 15.70 -7.08
CA TYR A 430 5.63 14.77 -8.19
C TYR A 430 6.90 13.99 -8.55
N ALA A 431 8.08 14.47 -8.12
CA ALA A 431 9.34 13.79 -8.33
C ALA A 431 10.40 14.23 -7.31
N PHE A 432 11.45 13.41 -7.14
CA PHE A 432 12.65 13.79 -6.43
C PHE A 432 13.88 13.10 -7.03
N GLN A 433 15.06 13.69 -6.79
CA GLN A 433 16.33 13.23 -7.30
C GLN A 433 17.40 13.30 -6.22
N PHE A 434 18.21 12.25 -6.12
CA PHE A 434 19.42 12.26 -5.31
C PHE A 434 20.65 12.66 -6.13
N TYR A 435 21.63 13.21 -5.42
CA TYR A 435 22.94 13.53 -5.97
C TYR A 435 24.03 13.12 -4.98
N VAL A 436 25.03 12.38 -5.47
CA VAL A 436 26.18 11.91 -4.69
C VAL A 436 27.40 12.72 -5.04
N ASP A 437 28.08 13.27 -4.02
CA ASP A 437 29.36 13.95 -4.12
C ASP A 437 30.31 13.35 -3.07
N GLY A 438 31.12 12.39 -3.49
CA GLY A 438 31.98 11.62 -2.60
C GLY A 438 31.17 10.85 -1.56
N ASP A 439 31.33 11.22 -0.31
CA ASP A 439 30.57 10.64 0.83
C ASP A 439 29.27 11.40 1.15
N LYS A 440 29.00 12.52 0.47
CA LYS A 440 27.85 13.38 0.70
C LYS A 440 26.67 12.97 -0.18
N LEU A 441 25.48 12.96 0.39
CA LEU A 441 24.22 12.73 -0.31
C LEU A 441 23.32 13.96 -0.19
N SER A 442 22.88 14.49 -1.33
CA SER A 442 21.89 15.56 -1.41
C SER A 442 20.61 15.07 -2.05
N LEU A 443 19.48 15.72 -1.73
CA LEU A 443 18.18 15.42 -2.29
C LEU A 443 17.50 16.70 -2.77
N MET A 444 17.00 16.69 -4.01
CA MET A 444 16.12 17.72 -4.54
C MET A 444 14.75 17.13 -4.82
N TYR A 445 13.68 17.74 -4.29
CA TYR A 445 12.31 17.37 -4.61
C TYR A 445 11.59 18.49 -5.38
N GLN A 446 10.66 18.09 -6.27
CA GLN A 446 9.91 18.99 -7.13
C GLN A 446 8.44 18.97 -6.77
N MET A 447 7.84 20.16 -6.60
CA MET A 447 6.42 20.33 -6.34
C MET A 447 5.77 21.14 -7.45
N ARG A 448 4.61 20.66 -7.93
CA ARG A 448 3.77 21.42 -8.87
C ARG A 448 2.89 22.45 -8.17
N SER A 449 2.54 22.18 -6.91
CA SER A 449 1.61 22.98 -6.09
C SER A 449 1.99 22.83 -4.63
N ASN A 450 2.19 23.92 -3.93
CA ASN A 450 2.69 23.94 -2.56
C ASN A 450 1.90 24.95 -1.70
N ASP A 451 1.04 24.45 -0.81
CA ASP A 451 0.49 25.21 0.30
C ASP A 451 1.62 25.54 1.27
N LEU A 452 2.02 26.80 1.29
CA LEU A 452 3.18 27.23 2.07
C LEU A 452 2.94 27.22 3.58
N PHE A 453 1.69 27.40 4.02
CA PHE A 453 1.42 27.46 5.45
C PHE A 453 1.29 26.06 6.08
N LEU A 454 0.41 25.21 5.56
CA LEU A 454 0.19 23.87 6.15
C LEU A 454 1.13 22.81 5.55
N GLY A 455 1.24 22.74 4.22
CA GLY A 455 1.94 21.67 3.50
C GLY A 455 3.45 21.81 3.48
N CYS A 456 4.00 22.98 3.17
CA CYS A 456 5.43 23.17 2.96
C CYS A 456 6.31 22.73 4.13
N PRO A 457 6.04 23.08 5.39
CA PRO A 457 6.84 22.58 6.53
C PRO A 457 6.83 21.07 6.66
N PHE A 458 5.72 20.42 6.33
CA PHE A 458 5.57 18.98 6.29
C PHE A 458 6.47 18.36 5.21
N ASN A 459 6.41 18.89 4.00
CA ASN A 459 7.20 18.39 2.87
C ASN A 459 8.70 18.55 3.11
N ILE A 460 9.15 19.69 3.63
CA ILE A 460 10.56 19.92 4.01
C ILE A 460 11.02 18.84 5.00
N ALA A 461 10.28 18.63 6.09
CA ALA A 461 10.64 17.65 7.12
C ALA A 461 10.59 16.21 6.60
N SER A 462 9.60 15.87 5.76
CA SER A 462 9.44 14.54 5.17
C SER A 462 10.61 14.19 4.24
N TYR A 463 10.98 15.09 3.33
CA TYR A 463 12.11 14.85 2.42
C TYR A 463 13.48 14.95 3.11
N ALA A 464 13.62 15.77 4.16
CA ALA A 464 14.81 15.74 5.01
C ALA A 464 14.96 14.37 5.71
N LEU A 465 13.87 13.83 6.25
CA LEU A 465 13.87 12.51 6.87
C LEU A 465 14.21 11.41 5.85
N LEU A 466 13.64 11.47 4.64
CA LEU A 466 13.99 10.54 3.56
C LEU A 466 15.48 10.60 3.21
N LEU A 467 16.04 11.81 3.10
CA LEU A 467 17.48 12.01 2.86
C LEU A 467 18.33 11.33 3.95
N HIS A 468 17.99 11.53 5.22
CA HIS A 468 18.73 10.91 6.33
C HIS A 468 18.61 9.38 6.34
N ILE A 469 17.42 8.82 6.07
CA ILE A 469 17.21 7.36 5.99
C ILE A 469 18.04 6.77 4.85
N VAL A 470 17.95 7.34 3.64
CA VAL A 470 18.68 6.82 2.48
C VAL A 470 20.18 6.99 2.66
N ALA A 471 20.65 8.13 3.21
CA ALA A 471 22.06 8.33 3.54
C ALA A 471 22.57 7.24 4.50
N ARG A 472 21.81 6.91 5.54
CA ARG A 472 22.18 5.83 6.49
C ARG A 472 22.22 4.45 5.83
N ILE A 473 21.22 4.10 5.00
CA ILE A 473 21.17 2.83 4.26
C ILE A 473 22.35 2.70 3.28
N THR A 474 22.79 3.82 2.69
CA THR A 474 23.84 3.83 1.65
C THR A 474 25.22 4.21 2.19
N ASN A 475 25.36 4.34 3.51
CA ASN A 475 26.58 4.77 4.20
C ASN A 475 27.13 6.11 3.66
N LYS A 476 26.22 7.08 3.50
CA LYS A 476 26.52 8.45 3.07
C LYS A 476 26.22 9.45 4.18
N ILE A 477 26.73 10.65 4.05
CA ILE A 477 26.48 11.79 4.94
C ILE A 477 25.36 12.63 4.31
N PRO A 478 24.22 12.88 5.01
CA PRO A 478 23.19 13.78 4.51
C PRO A 478 23.74 15.20 4.41
N HIS A 479 23.62 15.83 3.21
CA HIS A 479 24.28 17.11 2.92
C HIS A 479 23.28 18.23 2.68
N GLU A 480 22.61 18.28 1.53
CA GLU A 480 21.66 19.34 1.20
C GLU A 480 20.29 18.79 0.86
N LEU A 481 19.25 19.45 1.36
CA LEU A 481 17.89 19.31 0.88
C LEU A 481 17.52 20.54 0.06
N ILE A 482 17.00 20.32 -1.15
CA ILE A 482 16.60 21.38 -2.09
C ILE A 482 15.12 21.19 -2.41
N ALA A 483 14.31 22.21 -2.14
CA ALA A 483 12.90 22.26 -2.55
C ALA A 483 12.78 23.12 -3.81
N SER A 484 12.37 22.50 -4.92
CA SER A 484 12.07 23.18 -6.18
C SER A 484 10.55 23.26 -6.33
N LEU A 485 10.00 24.45 -6.20
CA LEU A 485 8.57 24.71 -5.99
C LEU A 485 7.98 25.44 -7.22
N GLY A 486 6.91 24.88 -7.80
CA GLY A 486 6.18 25.49 -8.90
C GLY A 486 5.20 26.58 -8.42
N ASP A 487 3.93 26.24 -8.25
CA ASP A 487 2.92 27.14 -7.68
C ASP A 487 3.08 27.19 -6.15
N CYS A 488 3.66 28.28 -5.65
CA CYS A 488 3.83 28.55 -4.22
C CYS A 488 2.72 29.47 -3.77
N HIS A 489 1.82 28.99 -2.91
CA HIS A 489 0.64 29.78 -2.54
C HIS A 489 0.34 29.78 -1.04
N ILE A 490 -0.34 30.84 -0.61
CA ILE A 490 -0.95 31.00 0.69
C ILE A 490 -2.45 31.15 0.45
N TYR A 491 -3.27 30.30 1.08
CA TYR A 491 -4.72 30.45 1.06
C TYR A 491 -5.14 31.75 1.76
N LYS A 492 -6.14 32.45 1.22
CA LYS A 492 -6.60 33.75 1.76
C LYS A 492 -7.04 33.66 3.22
N ASN A 493 -7.61 32.53 3.63
CA ASN A 493 -8.00 32.28 5.02
C ASN A 493 -6.84 31.88 5.95
N HIS A 494 -5.59 31.83 5.44
CA HIS A 494 -4.37 31.57 6.23
C HIS A 494 -3.51 32.83 6.43
N ILE A 495 -3.85 33.97 5.82
CA ILE A 495 -3.01 35.17 5.79
C ILE A 495 -2.68 35.67 7.21
N GLU A 496 -3.66 35.72 8.11
CA GLU A 496 -3.42 36.19 9.47
C GLU A 496 -2.49 35.28 10.27
N GLN A 497 -2.61 33.97 10.10
CA GLN A 497 -1.72 32.99 10.71
C GLN A 497 -0.30 33.09 10.13
N VAL A 498 -0.16 33.36 8.83
CA VAL A 498 1.15 33.59 8.19
C VAL A 498 1.81 34.85 8.75
N LYS A 499 1.07 35.97 8.89
CA LYS A 499 1.57 37.21 9.51
C LYS A 499 2.03 36.98 10.95
N GLU A 500 1.24 36.24 11.73
CA GLU A 500 1.61 35.84 13.09
C GLU A 500 2.90 34.99 13.07
N GLN A 501 3.00 34.01 12.18
CA GLN A 501 4.19 33.16 12.06
C GLN A 501 5.43 33.97 11.68
N LEU A 502 5.31 34.97 10.81
CA LEU A 502 6.40 35.87 10.40
C LEU A 502 6.86 36.80 11.51
N SER A 503 6.01 37.14 12.49
CA SER A 503 6.39 37.93 13.67
C SER A 503 7.24 37.14 14.68
N ARG A 504 7.31 35.80 14.56
CA ARG A 504 8.04 34.90 15.47
C ARG A 504 9.50 34.75 15.07
N THR A 505 10.39 34.61 16.04
CA THR A 505 11.83 34.37 15.79
C THR A 505 12.11 32.87 15.74
N PRO A 506 12.74 32.36 14.67
CA PRO A 506 13.10 30.95 14.60
C PRO A 506 14.05 30.51 15.72
N HIS A 507 13.72 29.38 16.37
CA HIS A 507 14.64 28.72 17.31
C HIS A 507 15.75 27.97 16.56
N LYS A 508 16.75 27.48 17.29
CA LYS A 508 17.79 26.59 16.75
C LYS A 508 17.15 25.33 16.18
N LEU A 509 17.70 24.85 15.05
CA LEU A 509 17.21 23.60 14.45
C LEU A 509 17.47 22.40 15.38
N PRO A 510 16.51 21.48 15.51
CA PRO A 510 16.68 20.25 16.27
C PRO A 510 17.68 19.30 15.59
N GLN A 511 18.05 18.26 16.31
CA GLN A 511 18.82 17.14 15.77
C GLN A 511 17.89 15.94 15.55
N LEU A 512 18.04 15.25 14.43
CA LEU A 512 17.33 14.01 14.15
C LEU A 512 18.07 12.83 14.78
N GLU A 513 17.38 12.06 15.61
CA GLU A 513 17.83 10.74 16.07
C GLU A 513 17.09 9.65 15.29
N LEU A 514 17.84 8.92 14.46
CA LEU A 514 17.33 7.75 13.73
C LEU A 514 17.37 6.50 14.63
N PRO A 515 16.47 5.51 14.40
CA PRO A 515 16.45 4.26 15.14
C PRO A 515 17.81 3.54 15.13
N THR A 516 18.39 3.27 16.31
CA THR A 516 19.72 2.63 16.41
C THR A 516 19.69 1.12 16.15
N ASN A 517 18.55 0.46 16.44
CA ASN A 517 18.37 -0.99 16.29
C ASN A 517 17.69 -1.39 14.97
N ALA A 518 17.56 -0.47 14.01
CA ALA A 518 16.96 -0.76 12.71
C ALA A 518 17.93 -1.48 11.79
N ASP A 519 17.36 -2.30 10.89
CA ASP A 519 18.12 -2.97 9.83
C ASP A 519 18.27 -2.05 8.62
N TYR A 520 19.44 -1.45 8.47
CA TYR A 520 19.79 -0.55 7.37
C TYR A 520 20.39 -1.26 6.14
N SER A 521 20.20 -2.58 6.00
CA SER A 521 20.72 -3.32 4.83
C SER A 521 20.08 -2.87 3.51
N ASN A 522 18.78 -2.63 3.53
CA ASN A 522 17.99 -2.10 2.41
C ASN A 522 16.70 -1.44 2.92
N ILE A 523 15.94 -0.83 2.00
CA ILE A 523 14.71 -0.11 2.37
C ILE A 523 13.62 -1.03 2.94
N ASP A 524 13.48 -2.26 2.45
CA ASP A 524 12.45 -3.19 2.93
C ASP A 524 12.76 -3.75 4.32
N SER A 525 14.02 -4.11 4.56
CA SER A 525 14.49 -4.53 5.89
C SER A 525 14.34 -3.41 6.91
N PHE A 526 14.70 -2.19 6.51
CA PHE A 526 14.51 -1.00 7.34
C PHE A 526 13.04 -0.81 7.73
N LEU A 527 12.12 -0.79 6.77
CA LEU A 527 10.68 -0.59 7.03
C LEU A 527 10.06 -1.67 7.93
N LYS A 528 10.56 -2.91 7.87
CA LYS A 528 10.11 -4.02 8.74
C LYS A 528 10.62 -3.90 10.17
N SER A 529 11.72 -3.19 10.39
CA SER A 529 12.42 -3.11 11.69
C SER A 529 12.09 -1.86 12.50
N VAL A 530 11.30 -0.91 11.95
CA VAL A 530 11.04 0.39 12.60
C VAL A 530 9.57 0.64 12.91
N LYS A 531 9.33 1.50 13.90
CA LYS A 531 8.04 2.06 14.28
C LYS A 531 8.10 3.58 14.21
N THR A 532 6.94 4.23 14.12
CA THR A 532 6.87 5.70 14.09
C THR A 532 7.47 6.35 15.33
N SER A 533 7.32 5.71 16.51
CA SER A 533 7.85 6.21 17.79
C SER A 533 9.37 6.14 17.92
N ASP A 534 10.06 5.42 17.04
CA ASP A 534 11.52 5.26 17.10
C ASP A 534 12.29 6.50 16.62
N PHE A 535 11.62 7.39 15.90
CA PHE A 535 12.21 8.61 15.32
C PHE A 535 12.01 9.80 16.25
N LYS A 536 13.09 10.46 16.65
CA LYS A 536 13.03 11.57 17.59
C LYS A 536 13.69 12.83 17.05
N LEU A 537 13.10 13.98 17.38
CA LEU A 537 13.73 15.28 17.26
C LEU A 537 14.26 15.71 18.63
N LEU A 538 15.57 15.72 18.77
CA LEU A 538 16.24 16.15 20.00
C LEU A 538 16.35 17.67 20.02
N ASN A 539 16.11 18.28 21.18
CA ASN A 539 16.15 19.74 21.38
C ASN A 539 15.22 20.50 20.41
N TYR A 540 14.03 19.96 20.16
CA TYR A 540 13.03 20.61 19.33
C TYR A 540 12.21 21.61 20.14
N GLU A 541 12.58 22.88 20.01
CA GLU A 541 11.86 24.03 20.58
C GLU A 541 10.99 24.68 19.51
N HIS A 542 9.79 25.14 19.88
CA HIS A 542 8.84 25.78 18.97
C HIS A 542 7.85 26.71 19.70
N ASP A 543 7.28 27.67 18.98
CA ASP A 543 6.35 28.68 19.49
C ASP A 543 4.88 28.21 19.62
N GLY A 544 4.67 26.90 19.78
CA GLY A 544 3.34 26.34 19.96
C GLY A 544 2.58 26.09 18.66
N LYS A 545 1.33 25.66 18.78
CA LYS A 545 0.47 25.38 17.62
C LYS A 545 -0.01 26.67 16.96
N LEU A 546 -0.06 26.65 15.64
CA LEU A 546 -0.69 27.67 14.82
C LEU A 546 -1.53 26.93 13.78
N THR A 547 -2.85 26.98 13.94
CA THR A 547 -3.81 26.19 13.17
C THR A 547 -4.56 27.05 12.15
N ALA A 548 -4.87 26.44 11.01
CA ALA A 548 -5.76 27.02 10.00
C ALA A 548 -6.64 25.91 9.39
N PRO A 549 -7.81 26.27 8.82
CA PRO A 549 -8.67 25.32 8.15
C PRO A 549 -7.97 24.76 6.91
N MET A 550 -8.05 23.44 6.68
CA MET A 550 -7.54 22.82 5.46
C MET A 550 -8.50 23.11 4.31
N ALA A 551 -7.99 23.59 3.18
CA ALA A 551 -8.74 23.73 1.94
C ALA A 551 -8.79 22.38 1.21
N VAL A 552 -9.99 21.81 1.02
CA VAL A 552 -10.19 20.44 0.49
C VAL A 552 -10.96 20.47 -0.84
#